data_8455691a026667f053056db85f78e814
#
_entry.id   8455691a026667f053056db85f78e814
#
_cell.length_a   1.000
_cell.length_b   1.000
_cell.length_c   1.000
_cell.angle_alpha   90.00
_cell.angle_beta   90.00
_cell.angle_gamma   90.00
#
_symmetry.space_group_name_H-M   'P 1'
#
loop_
_entity.id
_entity.type
_entity.pdbx_description
1 polymer ?
#
loop_
_entity_poly.entity_id
_entity_poly.type
_entity_poly.pdbx_seq_one_letter_code
_entity_poly.pdbx_strand_id
1 'polypeptide(L)'
;MKNHAFHVAIIGGGLGGLCLANGLKKAGISVAVYERDQSPDSRPQGYRIHIDTQGSTALHECLPQHLWDPFRSTGGDFSQGFSVVTQQLHELLNLRRIGGREDIIARHRSISRITLRRILLAGPGT
;
A
#
# COMPACT_ATOMS: atom_id res chain seq x y z
N MET A 1 35.02 3.50 -17.70
CA MET A 1 34.37 2.92 -16.49
C MET A 1 33.21 2.05 -16.97
N LYS A 2 33.25 0.76 -16.70
CA LYS A 2 32.08 -0.11 -16.95
C LYS A 2 31.00 0.31 -15.95
N ASN A 3 29.96 0.94 -16.45
CA ASN A 3 28.76 1.24 -15.67
C ASN A 3 28.12 -0.12 -15.36
N HIS A 4 28.42 -0.69 -14.22
CA HIS A 4 27.73 -1.90 -13.76
C HIS A 4 26.29 -1.47 -13.48
N ALA A 5 25.41 -1.73 -14.42
CA ALA A 5 23.99 -1.51 -14.25
C ALA A 5 23.53 -2.34 -13.04
N PHE A 6 23.20 -1.65 -11.97
CA PHE A 6 22.71 -2.28 -10.76
C PHE A 6 21.35 -2.90 -11.06
N HIS A 7 21.19 -4.18 -10.75
CA HIS A 7 19.94 -4.91 -10.94
C HIS A 7 19.48 -5.51 -9.62
N VAL A 8 18.22 -5.32 -9.28
CA VAL A 8 17.62 -5.82 -8.04
C VAL A 8 16.62 -6.93 -8.36
N ALA A 9 16.80 -8.09 -7.75
CA ALA A 9 15.82 -9.18 -7.79
C ALA A 9 15.02 -9.16 -6.48
N ILE A 10 13.70 -9.04 -6.59
CA ILE A 10 12.77 -9.06 -5.46
C ILE A 10 12.09 -10.44 -5.43
N ILE A 11 12.24 -11.15 -4.34
CA ILE A 11 11.57 -12.43 -4.13
C ILE A 11 10.30 -12.20 -3.33
N GLY A 12 9.16 -12.37 -4.00
CA GLY A 12 7.82 -12.16 -3.45
C GLY A 12 7.12 -10.94 -4.04
N GLY A 13 6.03 -11.16 -4.77
CA GLY A 13 5.16 -10.14 -5.36
C GLY A 13 3.99 -9.74 -4.44
N GLY A 14 4.23 -9.69 -3.13
CA GLY A 14 3.29 -9.11 -2.17
C GLY A 14 3.26 -7.58 -2.25
N LEU A 15 2.45 -6.95 -1.41
CA LEU A 15 2.29 -5.48 -1.42
C LEU A 15 3.61 -4.75 -1.21
N GLY A 16 4.43 -5.19 -0.25
CA GLY A 16 5.74 -4.59 0.03
C GLY A 16 6.73 -4.76 -1.12
N GLY A 17 6.83 -5.96 -1.70
CA GLY A 17 7.71 -6.23 -2.83
C GLY A 17 7.34 -5.43 -4.07
N LEU A 18 6.04 -5.33 -4.36
CA LEU A 18 5.54 -4.53 -5.49
C LEU A 18 5.70 -3.02 -5.27
N CYS A 19 5.53 -2.54 -4.04
CA CYS A 19 5.80 -1.14 -3.68
C CYS A 19 7.28 -0.82 -3.91
N LEU A 20 8.19 -1.67 -3.41
CA LEU A 20 9.63 -1.52 -3.62
C LEU A 20 9.99 -1.53 -5.10
N ALA A 21 9.41 -2.45 -5.88
CA ALA A 21 9.65 -2.52 -7.33
C ALA A 21 9.28 -1.22 -8.04
N ASN A 22 8.13 -0.63 -7.70
CA ASN A 22 7.71 0.67 -8.23
C ASN A 22 8.70 1.78 -7.86
N GLY A 23 9.15 1.83 -6.61
CA GLY A 23 10.13 2.82 -6.14
C GLY A 23 11.48 2.70 -6.83
N LEU A 24 11.99 1.49 -6.98
CA LEU A 24 13.25 1.23 -7.70
C LEU A 24 13.15 1.63 -9.16
N LYS A 25 12.06 1.27 -9.83
CA LYS A 25 11.82 1.64 -11.21
C LYS A 25 11.70 3.16 -11.39
N LYS A 26 11.01 3.84 -10.48
CA LYS A 26 10.92 5.30 -10.45
C LYS A 26 12.29 5.96 -10.29
N ALA A 27 13.20 5.33 -9.55
CA ALA A 27 14.59 5.75 -9.40
C ALA A 27 15.52 5.34 -10.57
N GLY A 28 15.00 4.72 -11.63
CA GLY A 28 15.78 4.27 -12.78
C GLY A 28 16.60 3.01 -12.53
N ILE A 29 16.31 2.26 -11.48
CA ILE A 29 17.00 1.02 -11.13
C ILE A 29 16.31 -0.16 -11.80
N SER A 30 17.08 -1.01 -12.47
CA SER A 30 16.57 -2.25 -13.06
C SER A 30 16.11 -3.22 -11.98
N VAL A 31 14.90 -3.73 -12.13
CA VAL A 31 14.27 -4.59 -11.12
C VAL A 31 13.50 -5.73 -11.76
N ALA A 32 13.56 -6.92 -11.15
CA ALA A 32 12.72 -8.06 -11.47
C ALA A 32 12.02 -8.55 -10.19
N VAL A 33 10.75 -8.90 -10.29
CA VAL A 33 9.96 -9.47 -9.20
C VAL A 33 9.63 -10.92 -9.51
N TYR A 34 9.96 -11.80 -8.60
CA TYR A 34 9.69 -13.23 -8.71
C TYR A 34 8.59 -13.61 -7.71
N GLU A 35 7.44 -14.03 -8.23
CA GLU A 35 6.28 -14.43 -7.44
C GLU A 35 5.99 -15.92 -7.65
N ARG A 36 5.76 -16.61 -6.55
CA ARG A 36 5.45 -18.04 -6.56
C ARG A 36 4.04 -18.32 -7.05
N ASP A 37 3.09 -17.46 -6.71
CA ASP A 37 1.69 -17.65 -7.06
C ASP A 37 1.47 -17.31 -8.54
N GLN A 38 0.83 -18.24 -9.27
CA GLN A 38 0.64 -18.12 -10.71
C GLN A 38 -0.36 -17.03 -11.12
N SER A 39 -1.25 -16.64 -10.22
CA SER A 39 -2.19 -15.54 -10.44
C SER A 39 -2.38 -14.70 -9.18
N PRO A 40 -2.77 -13.42 -9.32
CA PRO A 40 -3.08 -12.57 -8.17
C PRO A 40 -4.20 -13.10 -7.28
N ASP A 41 -5.09 -13.91 -7.84
CA ASP A 41 -6.29 -14.44 -7.19
C ASP A 41 -6.12 -15.89 -6.71
N SER A 42 -4.92 -16.48 -6.79
CA SER A 42 -4.66 -17.88 -6.46
C SER A 42 -4.83 -18.23 -4.98
N ARG A 43 -4.87 -17.23 -4.11
CA ARG A 43 -5.12 -17.39 -2.68
C ARG A 43 -6.22 -16.45 -2.20
N PRO A 44 -7.08 -16.91 -1.26
CA PRO A 44 -7.97 -16.00 -0.55
C PRO A 44 -7.11 -14.97 0.20
N GLN A 45 -7.07 -13.76 -0.29
CA GLN A 45 -6.41 -12.64 0.36
C GLN A 45 -7.43 -11.99 1.30
N GLY A 46 -7.01 -11.57 2.50
CA GLY A 46 -7.87 -10.83 3.41
C GLY A 46 -8.56 -9.65 2.70
N TYR A 47 -9.81 -9.39 3.09
CA TYR A 47 -10.70 -8.49 2.34
C TYR A 47 -10.20 -7.05 2.29
N ARG A 48 -9.85 -6.46 3.42
CA ARG A 48 -9.35 -5.09 3.53
C ARG A 48 -8.12 -5.03 4.42
N ILE A 49 -7.28 -4.06 4.16
CA ILE A 49 -6.14 -3.73 4.99
C ILE A 49 -6.17 -2.26 5.37
N HIS A 50 -5.60 -1.99 6.51
CA HIS A 50 -5.34 -0.64 6.99
C HIS A 50 -3.93 -0.23 6.56
N ILE A 51 -3.83 0.93 5.93
CA ILE A 51 -2.58 1.59 5.59
C ILE A 51 -2.41 2.76 6.56
N ASP A 52 -1.39 2.69 7.37
CA ASP A 52 -1.05 3.74 8.32
C ASP A 52 -0.28 4.90 7.66
N THR A 53 0.11 5.87 8.45
CA THR A 53 0.87 7.03 8.01
C THR A 53 2.17 6.64 7.29
N GLN A 54 2.90 5.65 7.81
CA GLN A 54 4.18 5.23 7.22
C GLN A 54 3.95 4.51 5.89
N GLY A 55 2.99 3.60 5.84
CA GLY A 55 2.62 2.88 4.61
C GLY A 55 2.09 3.83 3.53
N SER A 56 1.27 4.81 3.90
CA SER A 56 0.76 5.82 2.97
C SER A 56 1.87 6.69 2.39
N THR A 57 2.79 7.13 3.23
CA THR A 57 3.97 7.92 2.82
C THR A 57 4.87 7.11 1.89
N ALA A 58 5.16 5.86 2.23
CA ALA A 58 5.97 4.98 1.39
C ALA A 58 5.34 4.75 0.02
N LEU A 59 4.03 4.53 -0.05
CA LEU A 59 3.31 4.40 -1.31
C LEU A 59 3.36 5.69 -2.13
N HIS A 60 3.22 6.85 -1.50
CA HIS A 60 3.35 8.13 -2.20
C HIS A 60 4.75 8.32 -2.80
N GLU A 61 5.80 7.98 -2.07
CA GLU A 61 7.19 8.10 -2.54
C GLU A 61 7.51 7.11 -3.66
N CYS A 62 7.04 5.87 -3.56
CA CYS A 62 7.35 4.81 -4.50
C CYS A 62 6.49 4.82 -5.76
N LEU A 63 5.23 5.25 -5.69
CA LEU A 63 4.32 5.21 -6.83
C LEU A 63 4.51 6.42 -7.75
N PRO A 64 4.47 6.21 -9.07
CA PRO A 64 4.29 7.31 -10.01
C PRO A 64 2.88 7.91 -9.85
N GLN A 65 2.68 9.16 -10.29
CA GLN A 65 1.44 9.89 -10.10
C GLN A 65 0.20 9.16 -10.62
N HIS A 66 0.32 8.51 -11.78
CA HIS A 66 -0.80 7.78 -12.39
C HIS A 66 -1.25 6.53 -11.61
N LEU A 67 -0.45 6.07 -10.64
CA LEU A 67 -0.83 5.01 -9.70
C LEU A 67 -1.19 5.55 -8.33
N TRP A 68 -0.59 6.64 -7.91
CA TRP A 68 -0.95 7.32 -6.68
C TRP A 68 -2.40 7.82 -6.68
N ASP A 69 -2.85 8.40 -7.79
CA ASP A 69 -4.21 8.92 -7.91
C ASP A 69 -5.29 7.84 -7.75
N PRO A 70 -5.22 6.66 -8.44
CA PRO A 70 -6.14 5.56 -8.17
C PRO A 70 -6.06 5.04 -6.73
N PHE A 71 -4.88 4.93 -6.16
CA PHE A 71 -4.73 4.53 -4.75
C PHE A 71 -5.44 5.50 -3.83
N ARG A 72 -5.22 6.78 -4.00
CA ARG A 72 -5.83 7.84 -3.19
C ARG A 72 -7.36 7.85 -3.31
N SER A 73 -7.89 7.65 -4.50
CA SER A 73 -9.34 7.70 -4.76
C SER A 73 -10.09 6.44 -4.34
N THR A 74 -9.43 5.28 -4.33
CA THR A 74 -10.04 4.00 -3.94
C THR A 74 -9.87 3.67 -2.47
N GLY A 75 -8.91 4.27 -1.80
CA GLY A 75 -8.73 4.16 -0.35
C GLY A 75 -9.83 4.92 0.38
N GLY A 76 -10.66 4.20 1.15
CA GLY A 76 -11.64 4.82 2.04
C GLY A 76 -10.94 5.51 3.22
N ASP A 77 -11.54 6.60 3.71
CA ASP A 77 -11.09 7.23 4.94
C ASP A 77 -11.26 6.26 6.11
N PHE A 78 -10.26 6.21 6.96
CA PHE A 78 -10.40 5.51 8.24
C PHE A 78 -11.29 6.35 9.15
N SER A 79 -12.24 5.69 9.82
CA SER A 79 -13.21 6.38 10.68
C SER A 79 -12.53 7.34 11.66
N GLN A 80 -13.22 8.42 12.01
CA GLN A 80 -12.71 9.50 12.86
C GLN A 80 -12.46 9.10 14.31
N GLY A 81 -12.50 7.82 14.65
CA GLY A 81 -12.27 7.33 16.00
C GLY A 81 -12.20 5.82 16.09
N PHE A 82 -11.74 5.37 17.22
CA PHE A 82 -11.62 3.96 17.60
C PHE A 82 -12.26 3.77 18.96
N SER A 83 -13.18 2.82 19.09
CA SER A 83 -13.81 2.47 20.36
C SER A 83 -13.57 1.01 20.68
N VAL A 84 -13.22 0.72 21.91
CA VAL A 84 -13.20 -0.63 22.48
C VAL A 84 -14.49 -0.82 23.27
N VAL A 85 -15.24 -1.84 22.95
CA VAL A 85 -16.50 -2.17 23.60
C VAL A 85 -16.49 -3.60 24.14
N THR A 86 -17.29 -3.86 25.16
CA THR A 86 -17.57 -5.22 25.65
C THR A 86 -18.45 -5.98 24.65
N GLN A 87 -18.62 -7.30 24.87
CA GLN A 87 -19.56 -8.12 24.09
C GLN A 87 -21.03 -7.69 24.21
N GLN A 88 -21.36 -6.87 25.21
CA GLN A 88 -22.70 -6.25 25.35
C GLN A 88 -22.73 -4.82 24.78
N LEU A 89 -21.72 -4.42 24.00
CA LEU A 89 -21.57 -3.09 23.41
C LEU A 89 -21.42 -1.94 24.42
N HIS A 90 -21.00 -2.23 25.64
CA HIS A 90 -20.61 -1.18 26.58
C HIS A 90 -19.23 -0.65 26.22
N GLU A 91 -19.13 0.66 26.09
CA GLU A 91 -17.90 1.33 25.72
C GLU A 91 -16.88 1.32 26.87
N LEU A 92 -15.71 0.75 26.64
CA LEU A 92 -14.59 0.73 27.58
C LEU A 92 -13.60 1.86 27.32
N LEU A 93 -13.39 2.20 26.05
CA LEU A 93 -12.45 3.21 25.61
C LEU A 93 -12.93 3.81 24.30
N ASN A 94 -12.91 5.12 24.20
CA ASN A 94 -13.22 5.86 22.98
C ASN A 94 -12.10 6.85 22.69
N LEU A 95 -11.34 6.56 21.64
CA LEU A 95 -10.30 7.44 21.14
C LEU A 95 -10.85 8.16 19.90
N ARG A 96 -11.45 9.32 20.10
CA ARG A 96 -11.79 10.22 19.00
C ARG A 96 -10.55 10.96 18.55
N ARG A 97 -10.33 10.95 17.25
CA ARG A 97 -9.31 11.78 16.64
C ARG A 97 -9.77 13.24 16.73
N ILE A 98 -9.15 14.01 17.59
CA ILE A 98 -9.36 15.46 17.66
C ILE A 98 -8.71 16.05 16.41
N GLY A 99 -9.53 16.71 15.57
CA GLY A 99 -9.15 17.15 14.24
C GLY A 99 -7.90 18.02 14.20
N GLY A 100 -6.86 17.53 13.55
CA GLY A 100 -5.78 18.31 12.99
C GLY A 100 -5.91 18.30 11.45
N ARG A 101 -5.34 19.29 10.78
CA ARG A 101 -5.20 19.28 9.32
C ARG A 101 -4.46 18.00 8.92
N GLU A 102 -5.20 17.02 8.44
CA GLU A 102 -4.63 15.75 8.04
C GLU A 102 -3.85 15.94 6.75
N ASP A 103 -2.57 15.61 6.79
CA ASP A 103 -1.76 15.54 5.59
C ASP A 103 -2.38 14.49 4.66
N ILE A 104 -2.75 14.91 3.45
CA ILE A 104 -3.38 14.04 2.45
C ILE A 104 -2.48 12.84 2.11
N ILE A 105 -1.16 13.02 2.18
CA ILE A 105 -0.17 11.97 1.90
C ILE A 105 -0.11 10.97 3.05
N ALA A 106 0.03 11.46 4.27
CA ALA A 106 0.22 10.65 5.47
C ALA A 106 -1.10 10.12 6.08
N ARG A 107 -2.22 10.30 5.39
CA ARG A 107 -3.54 9.90 5.87
C ARG A 107 -3.66 8.39 6.01
N HIS A 108 -4.25 7.94 7.10
CA HIS A 108 -4.69 6.56 7.28
C HIS A 108 -5.78 6.20 6.28
N ARG A 109 -5.66 5.03 5.66
CA ARG A 109 -6.61 4.56 4.64
C ARG A 109 -7.00 3.10 4.86
N SER A 110 -8.21 2.77 4.47
CA SER A 110 -8.67 1.38 4.39
C SER A 110 -8.91 1.04 2.93
N ILE A 111 -8.23 0.03 2.43
CA ILE A 111 -8.31 -0.36 1.01
C ILE A 111 -8.46 -1.87 0.88
N SER A 112 -9.15 -2.32 -0.17
CA SER A 112 -9.15 -3.72 -0.56
C SER A 112 -7.73 -4.16 -0.93
N ARG A 113 -7.28 -5.25 -0.33
CA ARG A 113 -5.95 -5.80 -0.61
C ARG A 113 -5.77 -6.18 -2.08
N ILE A 114 -6.81 -6.73 -2.70
CA ILE A 114 -6.81 -7.09 -4.12
C ILE A 114 -6.70 -5.83 -4.98
N THR A 115 -7.45 -4.79 -4.66
CA THR A 115 -7.40 -3.51 -5.38
C THR A 115 -6.03 -2.87 -5.29
N LEU A 116 -5.44 -2.82 -4.09
CA LEU A 116 -4.08 -2.28 -3.92
C LEU A 116 -3.06 -3.08 -4.72
N ARG A 117 -3.14 -4.41 -4.68
CA ARG A 117 -2.23 -5.25 -5.45
C ARG A 117 -2.34 -5.01 -6.97
N ARG A 118 -3.56 -4.85 -7.48
CA ARG A 118 -3.78 -4.52 -8.90
C ARG A 118 -3.18 -3.18 -9.30
N ILE A 119 -3.34 -2.17 -8.46
CA ILE A 119 -2.71 -0.85 -8.67
C ILE A 119 -1.19 -1.00 -8.73
N LEU A 120 -0.59 -1.70 -7.77
CA LEU A 120 0.85 -1.91 -7.72
C LEU A 120 1.38 -2.71 -8.92
N LEU A 121 0.64 -3.70 -9.40
CA LEU A 121 1.01 -4.49 -10.58
C LEU A 121 0.94 -3.69 -11.89
N ALA A 122 0.12 -2.66 -11.95
CA ALA A 122 0.00 -1.80 -13.14
C ALA A 122 1.22 -0.89 -13.36
N GLY A 123 2.09 -0.76 -12.36
CA GLY A 123 3.23 0.16 -12.42
C GLY A 123 4.50 -0.40 -13.03
N PRO A 124 5.00 -1.57 -12.63
CA PRO A 124 6.14 -2.15 -13.32
C PRO A 124 5.65 -2.71 -14.65
N GLY A 125 5.99 -2.05 -15.75
CA GLY A 125 5.83 -2.69 -17.05
C GLY A 125 6.57 -4.03 -17.01
N THR A 126 5.83 -5.09 -17.12
CA THR A 126 6.34 -6.44 -17.32
C THR A 126 7.09 -6.51 -18.64
#